data_bd4d354bb5b919497ecdf9d56ba9fd98
#
_entry.id   bd4d354bb5b919497ecdf9d56ba9fd98
#
_cell.length_a   1.000
_cell.length_b   1.000
_cell.length_c   1.000
_cell.angle_alpha   90.00
_cell.angle_beta   90.00
_cell.angle_gamma   90.00
#
_symmetry.space_group_name_H-M   'P 1'
#
loop_
_entity.id
_entity.type
_entity.pdbx_description
1 polymer ?
#
loop_
_entity_poly.entity_id
_entity_poly.type
_entity_poly.pdbx_seq_one_letter_code
_entity_poly.pdbx_strand_id
1 'polypeptide(L)'
;SGSGKSTLLSCLSSLSEPTSGEVVINGINPYTLKEGKLAKFRRQDIAIIFQNYNLVPALPVLENVTLPLRLSGKSVDRNKVKKMLDSLNFKAELSSLVATLSGGEQQKVAITRAIIADSKIIFADEPTGALDSVSRKLIFETLRNLASQGKCVFMVTHDIELASKTDRALILKDGKISQQIIKPSADELYQALESSKD
;
A
#
# COMPACT_ATOMS: atom_id res chain seq x y z
N SER A 1 12.67 1.85 13.75
CA SER A 1 13.00 0.95 12.65
C SER A 1 13.46 -0.38 13.24
N GLY A 2 13.27 -1.51 12.53
CA GLY A 2 13.70 -2.83 13.02
C GLY A 2 12.65 -3.66 13.78
N SER A 3 11.49 -3.14 14.09
CA SER A 3 10.44 -3.87 14.81
C SER A 3 9.72 -4.97 14.00
N GLY A 4 10.10 -5.22 12.74
CA GLY A 4 9.51 -6.27 11.89
C GLY A 4 8.28 -5.88 11.09
N LYS A 5 7.90 -4.60 10.99
CA LYS A 5 6.70 -4.13 10.28
C LYS A 5 6.70 -4.51 8.80
N SER A 6 7.76 -4.21 8.08
CA SER A 6 7.87 -4.56 6.65
C SER A 6 7.97 -6.07 6.42
N THR A 7 8.55 -6.82 7.36
CA THR A 7 8.55 -8.28 7.34
C THR A 7 7.14 -8.84 7.49
N LEU A 8 6.38 -8.34 8.47
CA LEU A 8 4.98 -8.71 8.65
C LEU A 8 4.16 -8.39 7.40
N LEU A 9 4.30 -7.17 6.84
CA LEU A 9 3.62 -6.78 5.62
C LEU A 9 3.98 -7.71 4.46
N SER A 10 5.25 -8.09 4.30
CA SER A 10 5.70 -9.00 3.25
C SER A 10 5.07 -10.39 3.40
N CYS A 11 4.94 -10.91 4.61
CA CYS A 11 4.25 -12.17 4.85
C CYS A 11 2.75 -12.06 4.55
N LEU A 12 2.09 -11.02 5.04
CA LEU A 12 0.65 -10.80 4.83
C LEU A 12 0.31 -10.54 3.36
N SER A 13 1.21 -9.89 2.61
CA SER A 13 1.01 -9.60 1.19
C SER A 13 1.44 -10.73 0.24
N SER A 14 1.75 -11.90 0.77
CA SER A 14 2.21 -13.08 0.04
C SER A 14 3.58 -12.96 -0.67
N LEU A 15 4.39 -11.96 -0.31
CA LEU A 15 5.72 -11.78 -0.90
C LEU A 15 6.78 -12.71 -0.29
N SER A 16 6.68 -12.99 1.01
CA SER A 16 7.60 -13.85 1.75
C SER A 16 6.81 -14.85 2.57
N GLU A 17 7.11 -16.14 2.43
CA GLU A 17 6.49 -17.19 3.23
C GLU A 17 6.92 -17.08 4.68
N PRO A 18 5.98 -17.10 5.66
CA PRO A 18 6.34 -17.11 7.07
C PRO A 18 7.00 -18.45 7.46
N THR A 19 7.98 -18.39 8.36
CA THR A 19 8.67 -19.59 8.87
C THR A 19 7.72 -20.54 9.61
N SER A 20 6.69 -19.99 10.22
CA SER A 20 5.62 -20.73 10.93
C SER A 20 4.34 -19.93 10.96
N GLY A 21 3.23 -20.60 11.27
CA GLY A 21 1.91 -20.00 11.27
C GLY A 21 1.24 -20.04 9.90
N GLU A 22 0.11 -19.37 9.78
CA GLU A 22 -0.70 -19.37 8.57
C GLU A 22 -1.18 -17.96 8.22
N VAL A 23 -1.22 -17.66 6.93
CA VAL A 23 -1.82 -16.44 6.38
C VAL A 23 -3.03 -16.82 5.55
N VAL A 24 -4.21 -16.33 5.92
CA VAL A 24 -5.45 -16.57 5.19
C VAL A 24 -6.01 -15.25 4.69
N ILE A 25 -6.19 -15.13 3.39
CA ILE A 25 -6.72 -13.95 2.71
C ILE A 25 -7.96 -14.38 1.93
N ASN A 26 -9.14 -13.85 2.30
CA ASN A 26 -10.42 -14.23 1.69
C ASN A 26 -10.65 -15.75 1.67
N GLY A 27 -10.26 -16.45 2.75
CA GLY A 27 -10.39 -17.91 2.88
C GLY A 27 -9.33 -18.72 2.12
N ILE A 28 -8.31 -18.07 1.55
CA ILE A 28 -7.24 -18.71 0.77
C ILE A 28 -5.91 -18.50 1.49
N ASN A 29 -5.16 -19.57 1.74
CA ASN A 29 -3.76 -19.48 2.10
C ASN A 29 -2.92 -19.36 0.82
N PRO A 30 -2.31 -18.19 0.54
CA PRO A 30 -1.57 -17.99 -0.71
C PRO A 30 -0.36 -18.91 -0.85
N TYR A 31 0.23 -19.33 0.27
CA TYR A 31 1.44 -20.16 0.28
C TYR A 31 1.19 -21.64 -0.06
N THR A 32 -0.05 -22.06 -0.08
CA THR A 32 -0.45 -23.41 -0.57
C THR A 32 -0.74 -23.43 -2.07
N LEU A 33 -0.73 -22.27 -2.72
CA LEU A 33 -1.04 -22.18 -4.15
C LEU A 33 0.18 -22.51 -5.01
N LYS A 34 -0.04 -23.24 -6.10
CA LYS A 34 0.95 -23.40 -7.16
C LYS A 34 1.29 -22.05 -7.79
N GLU A 35 2.51 -21.88 -8.28
CA GLU A 35 3.07 -20.61 -8.77
C GLU A 35 2.12 -19.83 -9.70
N GLY A 36 1.54 -20.46 -10.72
CA GLY A 36 0.61 -19.79 -11.63
C GLY A 36 -0.68 -19.30 -10.96
N LYS A 37 -1.20 -20.06 -9.96
CA LYS A 37 -2.37 -19.65 -9.17
C LYS A 37 -2.01 -18.53 -8.20
N LEU A 38 -0.83 -18.59 -7.57
CA LEU A 38 -0.32 -17.54 -6.71
C LEU A 38 -0.12 -16.21 -7.48
N ALA A 39 0.47 -16.27 -8.68
CA ALA A 39 0.62 -15.10 -9.53
C ALA A 39 -0.73 -14.48 -9.93
N LYS A 40 -1.73 -15.32 -10.23
CA LYS A 40 -3.11 -14.87 -10.49
C LYS A 40 -3.74 -14.22 -9.26
N PHE A 41 -3.61 -14.85 -8.09
CA PHE A 41 -4.10 -14.35 -6.81
C PHE A 41 -3.51 -12.97 -6.49
N ARG A 42 -2.17 -12.81 -6.60
CA ARG A 42 -1.50 -11.52 -6.39
C ARG A 42 -2.02 -10.42 -7.32
N ARG A 43 -2.27 -10.74 -8.59
CA ARG A 43 -2.78 -9.74 -9.56
C ARG A 43 -4.23 -9.33 -9.34
N GLN A 44 -5.06 -10.20 -8.76
CA GLN A 44 -6.50 -9.98 -8.66
C GLN A 44 -6.95 -9.50 -7.29
N ASP A 45 -6.36 -10.06 -6.23
CA ASP A 45 -6.85 -9.86 -4.86
C ASP A 45 -6.01 -8.87 -4.06
N ILE A 46 -4.75 -8.66 -4.44
CA ILE A 46 -3.78 -7.86 -3.68
C ILE A 46 -3.21 -6.72 -4.52
N ALA A 47 -3.14 -5.53 -3.95
CA ALA A 47 -2.30 -4.45 -4.46
C ALA A 47 -1.27 -4.07 -3.39
N ILE A 48 -0.06 -3.69 -3.81
CA ILE A 48 1.02 -3.32 -2.90
C ILE A 48 1.58 -1.96 -3.31
N ILE A 49 1.66 -1.06 -2.33
CA ILE A 49 2.37 0.22 -2.42
C ILE A 49 3.66 0.04 -1.63
N PHE A 50 4.77 0.00 -2.32
CA PHE A 50 6.10 -0.19 -1.72
C PHE A 50 6.72 1.13 -1.32
N GLN A 51 7.52 1.14 -0.27
CA GLN A 51 8.30 2.29 0.17
C GLN A 51 9.23 2.81 -0.95
N ASN A 52 9.82 1.92 -1.73
CA ASN A 52 10.70 2.26 -2.87
C ASN A 52 9.95 2.27 -4.21
N TYR A 53 8.62 2.48 -4.20
CA TYR A 53 7.73 2.61 -5.36
C TYR A 53 7.64 1.38 -6.26
N ASN A 54 8.73 0.65 -6.45
CA ASN A 54 8.84 -0.55 -7.29
C ASN A 54 8.26 -0.34 -8.70
N LEU A 55 8.61 0.80 -9.30
CA LEU A 55 8.26 1.14 -10.69
C LEU A 55 9.30 0.55 -11.64
N VAL A 56 8.90 0.30 -12.88
CA VAL A 56 9.81 -0.13 -13.95
C VAL A 56 10.41 1.11 -14.59
N PRO A 57 11.70 1.41 -14.38
CA PRO A 57 12.30 2.71 -14.76
C PRO A 57 12.24 3.00 -16.26
N ALA A 58 12.33 1.97 -17.09
CA ALA A 58 12.31 2.07 -18.54
C ALA A 58 10.90 2.25 -19.14
N LEU A 59 9.84 2.17 -18.33
CA LEU A 59 8.48 2.32 -18.82
C LEU A 59 7.93 3.73 -18.50
N PRO A 60 7.10 4.28 -19.41
CA PRO A 60 6.34 5.49 -19.16
C PRO A 60 5.36 5.37 -17.98
N VAL A 61 4.91 6.51 -17.47
CA VAL A 61 3.90 6.61 -16.41
C VAL A 61 2.66 5.76 -16.71
N LEU A 62 2.06 5.94 -17.90
CA LEU A 62 0.86 5.20 -18.29
C LEU A 62 1.07 3.69 -18.20
N GLU A 63 2.22 3.21 -18.66
CA GLU A 63 2.50 1.78 -18.70
C GLU A 63 2.78 1.20 -17.32
N ASN A 64 3.49 1.95 -16.47
CA ASN A 64 3.67 1.59 -15.06
C ASN A 64 2.34 1.49 -14.31
N VAL A 65 1.47 2.49 -14.47
CA VAL A 65 0.15 2.49 -13.83
C VAL A 65 -0.71 1.33 -14.29
N THR A 66 -0.72 1.05 -15.61
CA THR A 66 -1.62 0.07 -16.20
C THR A 66 -1.05 -1.35 -16.24
N LEU A 67 0.18 -1.56 -15.79
CA LEU A 67 0.84 -2.86 -15.80
C LEU A 67 0.00 -4.01 -15.20
N PRO A 68 -0.64 -3.86 -14.03
CA PRO A 68 -1.49 -4.92 -13.48
C PRO A 68 -2.69 -5.27 -14.36
N LEU A 69 -3.29 -4.28 -15.00
CA LEU A 69 -4.42 -4.50 -15.94
C LEU A 69 -3.95 -5.26 -17.17
N ARG A 70 -2.84 -4.83 -17.78
CA ARG A 70 -2.25 -5.47 -18.96
C ARG A 70 -1.88 -6.93 -18.68
N LEU A 71 -1.23 -7.21 -17.55
CA LEU A 71 -0.89 -8.57 -17.13
C LEU A 71 -2.12 -9.44 -16.83
N SER A 72 -3.26 -8.82 -16.57
CA SER A 72 -4.54 -9.50 -16.33
C SER A 72 -5.42 -9.58 -17.59
N GLY A 73 -4.94 -9.10 -18.75
CA GLY A 73 -5.72 -9.04 -19.99
C GLY A 73 -6.92 -8.09 -19.94
N LYS A 74 -6.92 -7.14 -18.99
CA LYS A 74 -8.00 -6.14 -18.85
C LYS A 74 -7.75 -4.93 -19.74
N SER A 75 -8.84 -4.30 -20.20
CA SER A 75 -8.76 -3.06 -20.96
C SER A 75 -8.19 -1.91 -20.13
N VAL A 76 -7.50 -1.01 -20.81
CA VAL A 76 -6.92 0.20 -20.22
C VAL A 76 -7.71 1.41 -20.66
N ASP A 77 -8.30 2.12 -19.71
CA ASP A 77 -8.90 3.43 -19.93
C ASP A 77 -7.90 4.54 -19.58
N ARG A 78 -7.30 5.13 -20.61
CA ARG A 78 -6.32 6.22 -20.47
C ARG A 78 -6.90 7.45 -19.78
N ASN A 79 -8.19 7.77 -20.04
CA ASN A 79 -8.84 8.93 -19.41
C ASN A 79 -9.05 8.71 -17.91
N LYS A 80 -9.40 7.46 -17.51
CA LYS A 80 -9.51 7.10 -16.10
C LYS A 80 -8.17 7.23 -15.38
N VAL A 81 -7.08 6.76 -16.01
CA VAL A 81 -5.70 6.92 -15.47
C VAL A 81 -5.38 8.39 -15.29
N LYS A 82 -5.61 9.22 -16.32
CA LYS A 82 -5.33 10.65 -16.26
C LYS A 82 -6.11 11.33 -15.13
N LYS A 83 -7.42 11.13 -15.06
CA LYS A 83 -8.27 11.69 -13.99
C LYS A 83 -7.79 11.31 -12.59
N MET A 84 -7.35 10.08 -12.41
CA MET A 84 -6.86 9.60 -11.12
C MET A 84 -5.53 10.26 -10.75
N LEU A 85 -4.59 10.38 -11.68
CA LEU A 85 -3.34 11.10 -11.46
C LEU A 85 -3.57 12.60 -11.22
N ASP A 86 -4.47 13.22 -11.98
CA ASP A 86 -4.84 14.63 -11.81
C ASP A 86 -5.41 14.87 -10.39
N SER A 87 -6.24 13.92 -9.87
CA SER A 87 -6.79 14.00 -8.50
C SER A 87 -5.71 13.91 -7.41
N LEU A 88 -4.54 13.37 -7.72
CA LEU A 88 -3.36 13.33 -6.85
C LEU A 88 -2.40 14.52 -7.09
N ASN A 89 -2.83 15.55 -7.84
CA ASN A 89 -1.99 16.67 -8.23
C ASN A 89 -0.70 16.23 -8.95
N PHE A 90 -0.78 15.24 -9.81
CA PHE A 90 0.31 14.79 -10.66
C PHE A 90 0.56 15.81 -11.77
N LYS A 91 1.82 16.15 -12.07
CA LYS A 91 2.16 17.25 -13.00
C LYS A 91 2.83 16.80 -14.28
N ALA A 92 3.43 15.62 -14.27
CA ALA A 92 4.15 15.13 -15.46
C ALA A 92 3.20 14.53 -16.51
N GLU A 93 3.71 14.32 -17.70
CA GLU A 93 2.96 13.71 -18.79
C GLU A 93 2.87 12.18 -18.62
N LEU A 94 1.79 11.58 -19.12
CA LEU A 94 1.62 10.11 -19.10
C LEU A 94 2.69 9.36 -19.91
N SER A 95 3.30 10.04 -20.85
CA SER A 95 4.41 9.55 -21.70
C SER A 95 5.79 9.70 -21.06
N SER A 96 5.92 10.44 -19.97
CA SER A 96 7.19 10.63 -19.27
C SER A 96 7.70 9.31 -18.69
N LEU A 97 9.01 9.06 -18.82
CA LEU A 97 9.65 7.92 -18.15
C LEU A 97 9.65 8.13 -16.63
N VAL A 98 9.29 7.12 -15.88
CA VAL A 98 9.23 7.25 -14.41
C VAL A 98 10.60 7.52 -13.78
N ALA A 99 11.69 7.12 -14.45
CA ALA A 99 13.05 7.42 -13.99
C ALA A 99 13.37 8.93 -13.94
N THR A 100 12.65 9.76 -14.71
CA THR A 100 12.85 11.22 -14.75
C THR A 100 12.01 11.99 -13.75
N LEU A 101 11.12 11.30 -13.02
CA LEU A 101 10.21 11.90 -12.07
C LEU A 101 10.86 12.11 -10.70
N SER A 102 10.40 13.14 -9.98
CA SER A 102 10.72 13.28 -8.55
C SER A 102 10.18 12.10 -7.73
N GLY A 103 10.74 11.85 -6.55
CA GLY A 103 10.27 10.79 -5.65
C GLY A 103 8.78 10.92 -5.31
N GLY A 104 8.29 12.15 -5.08
CA GLY A 104 6.88 12.40 -4.84
C GLY A 104 5.97 12.05 -6.04
N GLU A 105 6.43 12.34 -7.26
CA GLU A 105 5.69 11.97 -8.46
C GLU A 105 5.71 10.46 -8.69
N GLN A 106 6.85 9.79 -8.45
CA GLN A 106 6.94 8.32 -8.49
C GLN A 106 6.00 7.66 -7.50
N GLN A 107 5.87 8.22 -6.29
CA GLN A 107 4.92 7.75 -5.27
C GLN A 107 3.48 7.83 -5.78
N LYS A 108 3.07 8.94 -6.41
CA LYS A 108 1.73 9.09 -7.00
C LYS A 108 1.46 8.07 -8.09
N VAL A 109 2.45 7.77 -8.93
CA VAL A 109 2.37 6.71 -9.96
C VAL A 109 2.18 5.34 -9.30
N ALA A 110 2.95 5.00 -8.26
CA ALA A 110 2.85 3.73 -7.55
C ALA A 110 1.48 3.56 -6.87
N ILE A 111 0.96 4.61 -6.25
CA ILE A 111 -0.36 4.62 -5.62
C ILE A 111 -1.47 4.46 -6.67
N THR A 112 -1.39 5.21 -7.78
CA THR A 112 -2.36 5.10 -8.88
C THR A 112 -2.36 3.69 -9.47
N ARG A 113 -1.19 3.06 -9.62
CA ARG A 113 -1.05 1.65 -10.03
C ARG A 113 -1.79 0.70 -9.09
N ALA A 114 -1.64 0.89 -7.77
CA ALA A 114 -2.32 0.06 -6.78
C ALA A 114 -3.84 0.24 -6.81
N ILE A 115 -4.32 1.48 -6.99
CA ILE A 115 -5.74 1.79 -7.03
C ILE A 115 -6.41 1.25 -8.30
N ILE A 116 -5.76 1.40 -9.46
CA ILE A 116 -6.34 1.01 -10.75
C ILE A 116 -6.42 -0.52 -10.91
N ALA A 117 -5.58 -1.26 -10.18
CA ALA A 117 -5.64 -2.72 -10.12
C ALA A 117 -6.99 -3.22 -9.59
N ASP A 118 -7.70 -2.36 -8.83
CA ASP A 118 -9.02 -2.59 -8.25
C ASP A 118 -9.08 -3.83 -7.34
N SER A 119 -7.99 -4.10 -6.64
CA SER A 119 -7.86 -5.21 -5.71
C SER A 119 -8.70 -4.98 -4.45
N LYS A 120 -9.11 -6.06 -3.79
CA LYS A 120 -9.89 -6.00 -2.54
C LYS A 120 -9.04 -5.56 -1.36
N ILE A 121 -7.76 -5.90 -1.38
CA ILE A 121 -6.83 -5.62 -0.30
C ILE A 121 -5.66 -4.78 -0.85
N ILE A 122 -5.33 -3.72 -0.15
CA ILE A 122 -4.19 -2.85 -0.44
C ILE A 122 -3.25 -2.90 0.76
N PHE A 123 -2.03 -3.37 0.52
CA PHE A 123 -0.93 -3.27 1.47
C PHE A 123 -0.10 -2.03 1.13
N ALA A 124 0.25 -1.23 2.12
CA ALA A 124 1.01 0.00 1.92
C ALA A 124 2.15 0.10 2.94
N ASP A 125 3.38 0.12 2.47
CA ASP A 125 4.57 0.32 3.30
C ASP A 125 5.01 1.78 3.20
N GLU A 126 4.80 2.55 4.28
CA GLU A 126 5.12 3.98 4.38
C GLU A 126 4.64 4.81 3.17
N PRO A 127 3.35 4.73 2.79
CA PRO A 127 2.87 5.28 1.52
C PRO A 127 2.97 6.80 1.43
N THR A 128 3.31 7.49 2.51
CA THR A 128 3.35 8.96 2.60
C THR A 128 4.73 9.50 2.95
N GLY A 129 5.74 8.64 3.12
CA GLY A 129 7.05 9.01 3.69
C GLY A 129 7.86 10.05 2.88
N ALA A 130 7.75 10.02 1.55
CA ALA A 130 8.52 10.90 0.65
C ALA A 130 7.74 12.13 0.16
N LEU A 131 6.60 12.45 0.79
CA LEU A 131 5.67 13.47 0.31
C LEU A 131 5.67 14.73 1.18
N ASP A 132 5.38 15.86 0.54
CA ASP A 132 5.00 17.08 1.23
C ASP A 132 3.67 16.91 2.00
N SER A 133 3.39 17.82 2.93
CA SER A 133 2.23 17.72 3.82
C SER A 133 0.89 17.68 3.10
N VAL A 134 0.75 18.40 1.98
CA VAL A 134 -0.47 18.45 1.19
C VAL A 134 -0.69 17.14 0.46
N SER A 135 0.35 16.63 -0.22
CA SER A 135 0.29 15.34 -0.93
C SER A 135 0.10 14.18 0.05
N ARG A 136 0.72 14.22 1.23
CA ARG A 136 0.55 13.22 2.30
C ARG A 136 -0.92 13.10 2.73
N LYS A 137 -1.56 14.24 3.04
CA LYS A 137 -2.97 14.29 3.41
C LYS A 137 -3.86 13.74 2.30
N LEU A 138 -3.63 14.19 1.06
CA LEU A 138 -4.42 13.77 -0.11
C LEU A 138 -4.35 12.25 -0.33
N ILE A 139 -3.16 11.65 -0.22
CA ILE A 139 -2.98 10.21 -0.39
C ILE A 139 -3.66 9.44 0.75
N PHE A 140 -3.52 9.90 1.98
CA PHE A 140 -4.19 9.27 3.11
C PHE A 140 -5.72 9.30 2.94
N GLU A 141 -6.30 10.45 2.58
CA GLU A 141 -7.73 10.58 2.30
C GLU A 141 -8.18 9.66 1.16
N THR A 142 -7.35 9.51 0.13
CA THR A 142 -7.63 8.58 -0.97
C THR A 142 -7.70 7.13 -0.49
N LEU A 143 -6.73 6.68 0.32
CA LEU A 143 -6.71 5.33 0.89
C LEU A 143 -7.88 5.12 1.85
N ARG A 144 -8.21 6.13 2.68
CA ARG A 144 -9.35 6.07 3.58
C ARG A 144 -10.68 5.99 2.84
N ASN A 145 -10.83 6.71 1.74
CA ASN A 145 -12.01 6.63 0.89
C ASN A 145 -12.17 5.22 0.28
N LEU A 146 -11.09 4.58 -0.12
CA LEU A 146 -11.13 3.19 -0.59
C LEU A 146 -11.57 2.23 0.51
N ALA A 147 -11.11 2.44 1.75
CA ALA A 147 -11.55 1.65 2.90
C ALA A 147 -13.05 1.84 3.18
N SER A 148 -13.57 3.07 3.10
CA SER A 148 -15.00 3.35 3.26
C SER A 148 -15.88 2.72 2.17
N GLN A 149 -15.30 2.41 1.01
CA GLN A 149 -15.93 1.68 -0.10
C GLN A 149 -15.85 0.16 0.05
N GLY A 150 -15.39 -0.35 1.19
CA GLY A 150 -15.34 -1.78 1.50
C GLY A 150 -14.02 -2.48 1.13
N LYS A 151 -12.99 -1.75 0.73
CA LYS A 151 -11.64 -2.34 0.56
C LYS A 151 -10.93 -2.44 1.91
N CYS A 152 -10.10 -3.47 2.07
CA CYS A 152 -9.20 -3.55 3.20
C CYS A 152 -7.90 -2.81 2.87
N VAL A 153 -7.54 -1.80 3.66
CA VAL A 153 -6.26 -1.09 3.54
C VAL A 153 -5.42 -1.39 4.77
N PHE A 154 -4.34 -2.14 4.59
CA PHE A 154 -3.35 -2.43 5.62
C PHE A 154 -2.12 -1.56 5.38
N MET A 155 -1.88 -0.60 6.27
CA MET A 155 -0.80 0.38 6.15
C MET A 155 0.22 0.22 7.26
N VAL A 156 1.49 0.19 6.92
CA VAL A 156 2.61 0.37 7.84
C VAL A 156 3.02 1.84 7.81
N THR A 157 3.09 2.45 8.98
CA THR A 157 3.54 3.84 9.11
C THR A 157 4.16 4.09 10.48
N HIS A 158 4.99 5.11 10.58
CA HIS A 158 5.47 5.69 11.84
C HIS A 158 4.77 7.02 12.15
N ASP A 159 3.86 7.48 11.28
CA ASP A 159 3.11 8.72 11.45
C ASP A 159 1.88 8.48 12.34
N ILE A 160 1.98 8.92 13.60
CA ILE A 160 0.93 8.74 14.62
C ILE A 160 -0.34 9.51 14.26
N GLU A 161 -0.21 10.69 13.64
CA GLU A 161 -1.33 11.51 13.20
C GLU A 161 -2.17 10.78 12.13
N LEU A 162 -1.52 10.08 11.20
CA LEU A 162 -2.22 9.28 10.21
C LEU A 162 -2.79 8.01 10.85
N ALA A 163 -2.05 7.34 11.72
CA ALA A 163 -2.49 6.13 12.41
C ALA A 163 -3.73 6.40 13.28
N SER A 164 -3.81 7.56 13.93
CA SER A 164 -4.96 7.95 14.76
C SER A 164 -6.27 8.11 13.98
N LYS A 165 -6.19 8.24 12.66
CA LYS A 165 -7.36 8.40 11.77
C LYS A 165 -7.79 7.08 11.12
N THR A 166 -7.25 5.95 11.54
CA THR A 166 -7.59 4.62 11.02
C THR A 166 -8.67 3.95 11.88
N ASP A 167 -9.28 2.89 11.36
CA ASP A 167 -10.30 2.15 12.12
C ASP A 167 -9.68 1.25 13.19
N ARG A 168 -8.41 0.85 12.99
CA ARG A 168 -7.67 -0.03 13.89
C ARG A 168 -6.17 0.22 13.76
N ALA A 169 -5.46 0.26 14.88
CA ALA A 169 -4.01 0.28 14.93
C ALA A 169 -3.47 -0.97 15.63
N LEU A 170 -2.36 -1.49 15.11
CA LEU A 170 -1.57 -2.57 15.73
C LEU A 170 -0.22 -2.00 16.10
N ILE A 171 0.15 -2.08 17.37
CA ILE A 171 1.47 -1.67 17.85
C ILE A 171 2.40 -2.87 17.76
N LEU A 172 3.40 -2.76 16.93
CA LEU A 172 4.42 -3.80 16.74
C LEU A 172 5.73 -3.40 17.43
N LYS A 173 6.16 -4.21 18.39
CA LYS A 173 7.42 -4.06 19.12
C LYS A 173 8.20 -5.38 19.08
N ASP A 174 9.47 -5.34 18.76
CA ASP A 174 10.40 -6.49 18.77
C ASP A 174 9.83 -7.75 18.10
N GLY A 175 9.16 -7.55 16.94
CA GLY A 175 8.57 -8.63 16.16
C GLY A 175 7.24 -9.17 16.70
N LYS A 176 6.66 -8.56 17.76
CA LYS A 176 5.39 -8.98 18.36
C LYS A 176 4.36 -7.87 18.32
N ILE A 177 3.09 -8.24 18.12
CA ILE A 177 1.97 -7.31 18.32
C ILE A 177 1.77 -7.17 19.82
N SER A 178 2.16 -6.01 20.38
CA SER A 178 2.04 -5.70 21.80
C SER A 178 0.63 -5.22 22.16
N GLN A 179 -0.01 -4.50 21.25
CA GLN A 179 -1.34 -3.92 21.50
C GLN A 179 -2.13 -3.76 20.21
N GLN A 180 -3.46 -3.87 20.33
CA GLN A 180 -4.42 -3.51 19.29
C GLN A 180 -5.37 -2.46 19.84
N ILE A 181 -5.54 -1.35 19.10
CA ILE A 181 -6.43 -0.24 19.46
C ILE A 181 -7.46 -0.07 18.35
N ILE A 182 -8.72 -0.03 18.71
CA ILE A 182 -9.85 0.21 17.79
C ILE A 182 -10.21 1.68 17.85
N LYS A 183 -10.32 2.34 16.69
CA LYS A 183 -10.54 3.78 16.56
C LYS A 183 -9.55 4.58 17.43
N PRO A 184 -8.24 4.42 17.19
CA PRO A 184 -7.22 4.99 18.04
C PRO A 184 -7.27 6.52 18.04
N SER A 185 -6.98 7.13 19.19
CA SER A 185 -6.59 8.54 19.26
C SER A 185 -5.07 8.70 19.22
N ALA A 186 -4.59 9.91 18.91
CA ALA A 186 -3.16 10.19 18.91
C ALA A 186 -2.55 9.96 20.30
N ASP A 187 -3.23 10.40 21.36
CA ASP A 187 -2.76 10.25 22.75
C ASP A 187 -2.63 8.78 23.15
N GLU A 188 -3.62 7.92 22.81
CA GLU A 188 -3.54 6.48 23.07
C GLU A 188 -2.36 5.83 22.36
N LEU A 189 -2.09 6.24 21.09
CA LEU A 189 -0.95 5.74 20.34
C LEU A 189 0.37 6.18 20.94
N TYR A 190 0.49 7.44 21.39
CA TYR A 190 1.69 7.93 22.08
C TYR A 190 1.94 7.15 23.37
N GLN A 191 0.91 6.98 24.22
CA GLN A 191 1.01 6.20 25.46
C GLN A 191 1.41 4.75 25.21
N ALA A 192 0.80 4.11 24.20
CA ALA A 192 1.14 2.73 23.83
C ALA A 192 2.58 2.57 23.33
N LEU A 193 3.14 3.57 22.67
CA LEU A 193 4.54 3.58 22.23
C LEU A 193 5.52 3.88 23.36
N GLU A 194 5.13 4.70 24.36
CA GLU A 194 5.95 5.02 25.53
C GLU A 194 6.00 3.85 26.52
N SER A 195 4.85 3.29 26.88
CA SER A 195 4.77 2.12 27.76
C SER A 195 5.44 0.86 27.18
N SER A 196 5.80 0.93 25.92
CA SER A 196 6.55 -0.10 25.23
C SER A 196 8.09 0.07 25.33
N LYS A 197 8.61 1.07 26.07
CA LYS A 197 10.05 1.33 26.22
C LYS A 197 10.66 0.68 27.47
N ASP A 198 9.84 0.16 28.37
CA ASP A 198 10.21 -0.63 29.53
C ASP A 198 10.11 -2.15 29.21
#